data_1ed6a83b655a4fe14e17b2a753d6d5f6
#
_entry.id   1ed6a83b655a4fe14e17b2a753d6d5f6
#
_cell.length_a   1.000
_cell.length_b   1.000
_cell.length_c   1.000
_cell.angle_alpha   90.00
_cell.angle_beta   90.00
_cell.angle_gamma   90.00
#
_symmetry.space_group_name_H-M   'P 1'
#
loop_
_entity.id
_entity.type
_entity.pdbx_description
1 polymer ?
#
loop_
_entity_poly.entity_id
_entity_poly.type
_entity_poly.pdbx_seq_one_letter_code
_entity_poly.pdbx_strand_id
1 'polypeptide(L)'
;IMKARGSILAGFSDVTAIQCALLAKGEMSSLAAPMLYSEFGKNKPDQVSCRQFAEALTNPNLAINIQDASLTSPNLPSILATSEPKTLTGTMWGGNLSVVSALAGSEYLPRIDGGIVFLEDVGEQAYRIERMLYDLYLAGVFKNQQAIVFGALSGSGEDSYDKRYDVATVIRQLHQLTGLPIYSGMRFGHIGQKHSFPLGATCQISANNFGGYQLVFSDYPTIESDAIYVEGLWQSV
;
A
#
# COMPACT_ATOMS: atom_id res chain seq x y z
N ILE A 1 23.72 -3.53 -7.85
CA ILE A 1 24.37 -4.39 -6.84
C ILE A 1 23.31 -5.16 -6.05
N MET A 2 22.33 -4.50 -5.41
CA MET A 2 21.29 -5.16 -4.61
C MET A 2 20.51 -6.21 -5.41
N LYS A 3 19.94 -5.84 -6.56
CA LYS A 3 19.22 -6.76 -7.45
C LYS A 3 20.04 -7.96 -7.86
N ALA A 4 21.32 -7.74 -8.22
CA ALA A 4 22.24 -8.82 -8.61
C ALA A 4 22.65 -9.76 -7.46
N ARG A 5 22.45 -9.34 -6.22
CA ARG A 5 22.69 -10.15 -5.02
C ARG A 5 21.43 -10.81 -4.46
N GLY A 6 20.28 -10.64 -5.10
CA GLY A 6 19.00 -11.11 -4.59
C GLY A 6 18.58 -10.43 -3.28
N SER A 7 19.11 -9.22 -2.99
CA SER A 7 18.73 -8.49 -1.76
C SER A 7 17.29 -8.00 -1.85
N ILE A 8 16.52 -8.15 -0.78
CA ILE A 8 15.16 -7.64 -0.66
C ILE A 8 15.16 -6.47 0.32
N LEU A 9 14.71 -5.29 -0.12
CA LEU A 9 14.47 -4.15 0.77
C LEU A 9 13.06 -4.28 1.34
N ALA A 10 12.93 -4.18 2.66
CA ALA A 10 11.65 -4.20 3.36
C ALA A 10 11.50 -2.95 4.23
N GLY A 11 10.30 -2.36 4.28
CA GLY A 11 10.00 -1.20 5.09
C GLY A 11 8.80 -0.41 4.56
N PHE A 12 8.53 0.75 5.16
CA PHE A 12 7.45 1.67 4.76
C PHE A 12 7.77 3.09 5.23
N SER A 13 6.80 4.02 5.18
CA SER A 13 7.00 5.42 5.58
C SER A 13 8.09 6.09 4.71
N ASP A 14 9.09 6.73 5.28
CA ASP A 14 10.19 7.38 4.54
C ASP A 14 10.96 6.44 3.60
N VAL A 15 10.97 5.13 3.89
CA VAL A 15 11.58 4.11 3.02
C VAL A 15 10.91 4.07 1.64
N THR A 16 9.68 4.56 1.52
CA THR A 16 8.96 4.73 0.24
C THR A 16 9.80 5.48 -0.79
N ALA A 17 10.59 6.48 -0.39
CA ALA A 17 11.45 7.22 -1.32
C ALA A 17 12.49 6.30 -1.99
N ILE A 18 13.09 5.40 -1.20
CA ILE A 18 14.07 4.43 -1.70
C ILE A 18 13.37 3.35 -2.53
N GLN A 19 12.22 2.87 -2.10
CA GLN A 19 11.43 1.85 -2.82
C GLN A 19 11.01 2.36 -4.21
N CYS A 20 10.49 3.60 -4.28
CA CYS A 20 10.17 4.26 -5.56
C CYS A 20 11.41 4.42 -6.45
N ALA A 21 12.52 4.88 -5.90
CA ALA A 21 13.76 5.08 -6.66
C ALA A 21 14.33 3.74 -7.19
N LEU A 22 14.31 2.68 -6.38
CA LEU A 22 14.74 1.35 -6.80
C LEU A 22 13.89 0.79 -7.93
N LEU A 23 12.58 0.98 -7.85
CA LEU A 23 11.65 0.57 -8.90
C LEU A 23 11.84 1.40 -10.17
N ALA A 24 11.90 2.74 -10.04
CA ALA A 24 12.03 3.65 -11.19
C ALA A 24 13.35 3.52 -11.95
N LYS A 25 14.46 3.27 -11.22
CA LYS A 25 15.82 3.25 -11.79
C LYS A 25 16.42 1.87 -11.97
N GLY A 26 15.96 0.90 -11.20
CA GLY A 26 16.54 -0.43 -11.17
C GLY A 26 15.57 -1.54 -11.52
N GLU A 27 14.30 -1.22 -11.78
CA GLU A 27 13.25 -2.23 -11.94
C GLU A 27 13.33 -3.28 -10.83
N MET A 28 13.61 -2.80 -9.61
CA MET A 28 13.80 -3.65 -8.45
C MET A 28 12.57 -3.56 -7.56
N SER A 29 11.92 -4.70 -7.36
CA SER A 29 10.84 -4.83 -6.39
C SER A 29 11.37 -4.74 -4.96
N SER A 30 10.48 -4.39 -4.04
CA SER A 30 10.74 -4.30 -2.61
C SER A 30 9.51 -4.78 -1.84
N LEU A 31 9.58 -4.87 -0.52
CA LEU A 31 8.42 -5.21 0.32
C LEU A 31 7.94 -3.98 1.09
N ALA A 32 6.68 -3.65 0.96
CA ALA A 32 5.95 -2.88 1.94
C ALA A 32 5.75 -3.78 3.16
N ALA A 33 6.41 -3.46 4.27
CA ALA A 33 6.53 -4.37 5.41
C ALA A 33 6.82 -3.63 6.73
N PRO A 34 6.58 -4.26 7.89
CA PRO A 34 6.99 -3.74 9.19
C PRO A 34 8.47 -3.38 9.24
N MET A 35 8.81 -2.33 10.00
CA MET A 35 10.19 -1.90 10.21
C MET A 35 10.81 -2.63 11.41
N LEU A 36 12.13 -2.78 11.36
CA LEU A 36 12.88 -3.44 12.43
C LEU A 36 12.68 -2.75 13.79
N TYR A 37 12.85 -1.43 13.85
CA TYR A 37 12.80 -0.68 15.10
C TYR A 37 11.39 -0.56 15.67
N SER A 38 10.44 -0.10 14.86
CA SER A 38 9.10 0.26 15.35
C SER A 38 8.16 -0.94 15.54
N GLU A 39 8.44 -2.08 14.92
CA GLU A 39 7.59 -3.27 14.98
C GLU A 39 8.31 -4.50 15.53
N PHE A 40 9.35 -4.98 14.86
CA PHE A 40 10.05 -6.21 15.29
C PHE A 40 10.89 -6.00 16.56
N GLY A 41 11.43 -4.78 16.79
CA GLY A 41 12.21 -4.45 17.98
C GLY A 41 11.41 -4.20 19.26
N LYS A 42 10.09 -4.37 19.23
CA LYS A 42 9.24 -4.28 20.43
C LYS A 42 9.43 -5.51 21.33
N ASN A 43 9.27 -5.33 22.65
CA ASN A 43 9.29 -6.44 23.60
C ASN A 43 8.25 -7.54 23.25
N LYS A 44 7.15 -7.15 22.61
CA LYS A 44 6.09 -8.04 22.11
C LYS A 44 5.70 -7.61 20.71
N PRO A 45 6.39 -8.07 19.66
CA PRO A 45 6.01 -7.84 18.28
C PRO A 45 4.61 -8.42 18.00
N ASP A 46 3.87 -7.78 17.09
CA ASP A 46 2.59 -8.33 16.66
C ASP A 46 2.80 -9.60 15.83
N GLN A 47 2.32 -10.74 16.35
CA GLN A 47 2.54 -12.05 15.73
C GLN A 47 1.88 -12.18 14.35
N VAL A 48 0.75 -11.50 14.13
CA VAL A 48 0.08 -11.54 12.83
C VAL A 48 0.94 -10.81 11.79
N SER A 49 1.43 -9.62 12.13
CA SER A 49 2.34 -8.87 11.26
C SER A 49 3.63 -9.64 10.97
N CYS A 50 4.20 -10.33 11.96
CA CYS A 50 5.39 -11.17 11.77
C CYS A 50 5.13 -12.34 10.81
N ARG A 51 4.01 -13.04 10.95
CA ARG A 51 3.62 -14.13 10.04
C ARG A 51 3.37 -13.62 8.63
N GLN A 52 2.65 -12.50 8.49
CA GLN A 52 2.40 -11.87 7.19
C GLN A 52 3.70 -11.44 6.50
N PHE A 53 4.69 -10.96 7.27
CA PHE A 53 6.01 -10.64 6.75
C PHE A 53 6.74 -11.88 6.24
N ALA A 54 6.76 -12.95 7.03
CA ALA A 54 7.39 -14.20 6.62
C ALA A 54 6.69 -14.80 5.38
N GLU A 55 5.37 -14.77 5.34
CA GLU A 55 4.59 -15.23 4.19
C GLU A 55 4.91 -14.42 2.93
N ALA A 56 4.99 -13.08 3.03
CA ALA A 56 5.35 -12.23 1.90
C ALA A 56 6.79 -12.47 1.40
N LEU A 57 7.69 -12.95 2.27
CA LEU A 57 9.06 -13.29 1.88
C LEU A 57 9.18 -14.66 1.21
N THR A 58 8.29 -15.61 1.51
CA THR A 58 8.47 -17.02 1.12
C THR A 58 7.43 -17.52 0.13
N ASN A 59 6.25 -16.88 0.05
CA ASN A 59 5.17 -17.33 -0.83
C ASN A 59 5.21 -16.60 -2.18
N PRO A 60 5.54 -17.26 -3.29
CA PRO A 60 5.61 -16.59 -4.61
C PRO A 60 4.23 -16.19 -5.16
N ASN A 61 3.13 -16.63 -4.52
CA ASN A 61 1.74 -16.32 -4.89
C ASN A 61 0.98 -15.83 -3.66
N LEU A 62 1.43 -14.72 -3.09
CA LEU A 62 0.83 -14.13 -1.89
C LEU A 62 -0.61 -13.69 -2.15
N ALA A 63 -1.55 -14.12 -1.32
CA ALA A 63 -2.94 -13.71 -1.39
C ALA A 63 -3.37 -12.96 -0.12
N ILE A 64 -3.95 -11.77 -0.29
CA ILE A 64 -4.48 -10.95 0.80
C ILE A 64 -5.98 -10.73 0.58
N ASN A 65 -6.79 -11.13 1.56
CA ASN A 65 -8.24 -10.96 1.51
C ASN A 65 -8.67 -9.77 2.36
N ILE A 66 -9.40 -8.84 1.78
CA ILE A 66 -9.99 -7.69 2.44
C ILE A 66 -11.51 -7.87 2.47
N GLN A 67 -12.10 -7.92 3.66
CA GLN A 67 -13.53 -8.09 3.84
C GLN A 67 -14.20 -6.81 4.32
N ASP A 68 -13.50 -6.02 5.13
CA ASP A 68 -14.03 -4.83 5.75
C ASP A 68 -13.01 -3.69 5.74
N ALA A 69 -13.41 -2.53 5.23
CA ALA A 69 -12.59 -1.33 5.18
C ALA A 69 -12.64 -0.50 6.47
N SER A 70 -13.58 -0.75 7.38
CA SER A 70 -13.88 0.11 8.53
C SER A 70 -12.70 0.37 9.46
N LEU A 71 -11.76 -0.59 9.56
CA LEU A 71 -10.59 -0.48 10.44
C LEU A 71 -9.53 0.52 9.94
N THR A 72 -9.45 0.75 8.64
CA THR A 72 -8.42 1.62 8.02
C THR A 72 -9.02 2.80 7.30
N SER A 73 -10.29 2.71 6.92
CA SER A 73 -10.97 3.71 6.09
C SER A 73 -12.45 3.80 6.52
N PRO A 74 -12.73 4.32 7.73
CA PRO A 74 -14.11 4.47 8.18
C PRO A 74 -14.89 5.34 7.19
N ASN A 75 -16.18 5.06 7.04
CA ASN A 75 -17.10 5.75 6.13
C ASN A 75 -16.83 5.51 4.62
N LEU A 76 -15.93 4.58 4.25
CA LEU A 76 -15.73 4.16 2.88
C LEU A 76 -16.17 2.70 2.68
N PRO A 77 -16.76 2.36 1.52
CA PRO A 77 -16.90 0.97 1.11
C PRO A 77 -15.53 0.38 0.78
N SER A 78 -15.40 -0.94 0.88
CA SER A 78 -14.16 -1.63 0.48
C SER A 78 -13.83 -1.42 -1.00
N ILE A 79 -14.85 -1.24 -1.84
CA ILE A 79 -14.72 -0.98 -3.27
C ILE A 79 -15.59 0.23 -3.64
N LEU A 80 -14.97 1.24 -4.24
CA LEU A 80 -15.64 2.40 -4.83
C LEU A 80 -15.39 2.37 -6.34
N ALA A 81 -16.41 2.06 -7.12
CA ALA A 81 -16.34 1.95 -8.57
C ALA A 81 -17.66 2.38 -9.22
N THR A 82 -17.60 2.86 -10.47
CA THR A 82 -18.77 3.28 -11.25
C THR A 82 -19.47 2.12 -11.96
N SER A 83 -18.84 0.96 -12.06
CA SER A 83 -19.36 -0.25 -12.69
C SER A 83 -19.03 -1.47 -11.82
N GLU A 84 -19.63 -2.62 -12.15
CA GLU A 84 -19.29 -3.90 -11.53
C GLU A 84 -17.77 -4.11 -11.53
N PRO A 85 -17.18 -4.41 -10.35
CA PRO A 85 -15.74 -4.59 -10.24
C PRO A 85 -15.29 -5.77 -11.09
N LYS A 86 -14.46 -5.47 -12.09
CA LYS A 86 -13.80 -6.50 -12.91
C LYS A 86 -12.51 -6.92 -12.23
N THR A 87 -12.02 -8.11 -12.57
CA THR A 87 -10.66 -8.47 -12.23
C THR A 87 -9.69 -7.54 -12.96
N LEU A 88 -8.82 -6.89 -12.20
CA LEU A 88 -7.80 -5.96 -12.69
C LEU A 88 -6.43 -6.58 -12.45
N THR A 89 -5.48 -6.33 -13.34
CA THR A 89 -4.10 -6.78 -13.17
C THR A 89 -3.15 -5.64 -13.53
N GLY A 90 -2.19 -5.39 -12.67
CA GLY A 90 -1.19 -4.34 -12.89
C GLY A 90 -0.03 -4.44 -11.91
N THR A 91 1.01 -3.65 -12.13
CA THR A 91 2.12 -3.57 -11.18
C THR A 91 1.71 -2.74 -9.96
N MET A 92 1.78 -3.32 -8.75
CA MET A 92 1.54 -2.59 -7.50
C MET A 92 2.74 -1.70 -7.18
N TRP A 93 2.51 -0.40 -6.96
CA TRP A 93 3.56 0.55 -6.61
C TRP A 93 3.03 1.70 -5.77
N GLY A 94 3.90 2.45 -5.12
CA GLY A 94 3.53 3.58 -4.28
C GLY A 94 4.07 3.43 -2.86
N GLY A 95 3.28 3.81 -1.84
CA GLY A 95 3.63 3.76 -0.43
C GLY A 95 3.06 4.94 0.35
N ASN A 96 3.88 5.60 1.18
CA ASN A 96 3.47 6.78 1.94
C ASN A 96 3.11 7.95 1.02
N LEU A 97 1.90 8.49 1.17
CA LEU A 97 1.34 9.53 0.29
C LEU A 97 2.19 10.80 0.29
N SER A 98 2.62 11.28 1.46
CA SER A 98 3.45 12.48 1.58
C SER A 98 4.76 12.32 0.80
N VAL A 99 5.37 11.14 0.90
CA VAL A 99 6.63 10.83 0.20
C VAL A 99 6.41 10.70 -1.30
N VAL A 100 5.36 9.97 -1.73
CA VAL A 100 5.02 9.82 -3.16
C VAL A 100 4.71 11.17 -3.78
N SER A 101 3.96 12.04 -3.08
CA SER A 101 3.66 13.41 -3.53
C SER A 101 4.93 14.26 -3.65
N ALA A 102 5.85 14.17 -2.68
CA ALA A 102 7.11 14.90 -2.72
C ALA A 102 8.02 14.46 -3.91
N LEU A 103 7.86 13.23 -4.38
CA LEU A 103 8.59 12.72 -5.56
C LEU A 103 7.92 13.10 -6.90
N ALA A 104 6.73 13.72 -6.89
CA ALA A 104 6.01 14.09 -8.10
C ALA A 104 6.87 14.98 -9.00
N GLY A 105 6.97 14.62 -10.28
CA GLY A 105 7.81 15.32 -11.25
C GLY A 105 9.29 14.95 -11.23
N SER A 106 9.76 14.18 -10.24
CA SER A 106 11.14 13.69 -10.19
C SER A 106 11.33 12.43 -11.06
N GLU A 107 12.59 12.13 -11.37
CA GLU A 107 12.97 10.89 -12.06
C GLU A 107 12.93 9.64 -11.15
N TYR A 108 12.70 9.83 -9.85
CA TYR A 108 12.64 8.76 -8.85
C TYR A 108 11.23 8.25 -8.60
N LEU A 109 10.19 8.95 -9.10
CA LEU A 109 8.83 8.44 -9.08
C LEU A 109 8.63 7.44 -10.23
N PRO A 110 8.19 6.19 -9.97
CA PRO A 110 7.91 5.22 -11.02
C PRO A 110 6.88 5.75 -12.03
N ARG A 111 7.09 5.46 -13.31
CA ARG A 111 6.15 5.73 -14.40
C ARG A 111 5.72 4.39 -14.98
N ILE A 112 4.58 3.89 -14.52
CA ILE A 112 4.08 2.57 -14.85
C ILE A 112 2.70 2.73 -15.46
N ASP A 113 2.56 2.44 -16.74
CA ASP A 113 1.26 2.35 -17.39
C ASP A 113 0.58 1.03 -17.01
N GLY A 114 -0.72 1.09 -16.74
CA GLY A 114 -1.48 -0.07 -16.27
C GLY A 114 -1.17 -0.49 -14.84
N GLY A 115 -0.52 0.37 -14.05
CA GLY A 115 -0.18 0.08 -12.66
C GLY A 115 -1.36 0.19 -11.70
N ILE A 116 -1.15 -0.25 -10.47
CA ILE A 116 -2.04 -0.12 -9.33
C ILE A 116 -1.32 0.71 -8.28
N VAL A 117 -1.83 1.90 -7.98
CA VAL A 117 -1.20 2.83 -7.04
C VAL A 117 -1.64 2.50 -5.62
N PHE A 118 -0.70 2.21 -4.73
CA PHE A 118 -0.95 2.02 -3.31
C PHE A 118 -0.55 3.27 -2.53
N LEU A 119 -1.43 3.74 -1.62
CA LEU A 119 -1.19 4.94 -0.80
C LEU A 119 -1.63 4.72 0.65
N GLU A 120 -0.82 5.16 1.60
CA GLU A 120 -1.12 5.24 3.04
C GLU A 120 -0.50 6.50 3.63
N ASP A 121 -0.99 6.97 4.78
CA ASP A 121 -0.32 8.07 5.50
C ASP A 121 -0.75 8.13 6.97
N VAL A 122 -0.08 9.00 7.77
CA VAL A 122 -0.37 9.20 9.19
C VAL A 122 -0.31 10.67 9.57
N GLY A 123 -1.27 11.11 10.40
CA GLY A 123 -1.25 12.44 11.00
C GLY A 123 -1.58 13.59 10.06
N GLU A 124 -2.01 13.30 8.84
CA GLU A 124 -2.37 14.31 7.86
C GLU A 124 -3.85 14.68 7.95
N GLN A 125 -4.16 15.98 7.97
CA GLN A 125 -5.54 16.47 7.90
C GLN A 125 -6.14 16.24 6.52
N ALA A 126 -7.48 16.11 6.43
CA ALA A 126 -8.19 15.82 5.18
C ALA A 126 -7.80 16.77 4.03
N TYR A 127 -7.67 18.07 4.30
CA TYR A 127 -7.27 19.07 3.29
C TYR A 127 -5.83 18.89 2.79
N ARG A 128 -4.93 18.34 3.63
CA ARG A 128 -3.55 18.04 3.22
C ARG A 128 -3.50 16.78 2.35
N ILE A 129 -4.27 15.76 2.73
CA ILE A 129 -4.46 14.55 1.92
C ILE A 129 -5.04 14.93 0.55
N GLU A 130 -6.09 15.75 0.52
CA GLU A 130 -6.67 16.25 -0.72
C GLU A 130 -5.63 16.94 -1.60
N ARG A 131 -4.88 17.90 -1.04
CA ARG A 131 -3.86 18.63 -1.79
C ARG A 131 -2.82 17.67 -2.39
N MET A 132 -2.28 16.73 -1.61
CA MET A 132 -1.29 15.77 -2.11
C MET A 132 -1.85 14.87 -3.22
N LEU A 133 -3.11 14.44 -3.11
CA LEU A 133 -3.78 13.67 -4.16
C LEU A 133 -4.00 14.51 -5.42
N TYR A 134 -4.34 15.80 -5.30
CA TYR A 134 -4.42 16.72 -6.43
C TYR A 134 -3.06 17.00 -7.05
N ASP A 135 -1.99 17.13 -6.27
CA ASP A 135 -0.62 17.28 -6.78
C ASP A 135 -0.24 16.08 -7.65
N LEU A 136 -0.55 14.85 -7.18
CA LEU A 136 -0.35 13.61 -7.96
C LEU A 136 -1.22 13.57 -9.21
N TYR A 137 -2.48 14.00 -9.12
CA TYR A 137 -3.38 14.08 -10.27
C TYR A 137 -2.86 15.04 -11.34
N LEU A 138 -2.47 16.26 -10.95
CA LEU A 138 -1.93 17.28 -11.84
C LEU A 138 -0.59 16.87 -12.45
N ALA A 139 0.24 16.12 -11.71
CA ALA A 139 1.46 15.53 -12.21
C ALA A 139 1.24 14.34 -13.18
N GLY A 140 -0.02 13.92 -13.38
CA GLY A 140 -0.39 12.84 -14.29
C GLY A 140 -0.14 11.44 -13.74
N VAL A 141 0.09 11.31 -12.42
CA VAL A 141 0.42 10.03 -11.77
C VAL A 141 -0.70 8.99 -11.91
N PHE A 142 -1.95 9.43 -11.86
CA PHE A 142 -3.12 8.55 -11.99
C PHE A 142 -3.50 8.25 -13.46
N LYS A 143 -2.85 8.91 -14.42
CA LYS A 143 -3.11 8.65 -15.84
C LYS A 143 -2.66 7.24 -16.22
N ASN A 144 -3.52 6.51 -16.91
CA ASN A 144 -3.27 5.13 -17.35
C ASN A 144 -3.09 4.11 -16.19
N GLN A 145 -3.48 4.44 -14.96
CA GLN A 145 -3.52 3.45 -13.89
C GLN A 145 -4.78 2.57 -13.98
N GLN A 146 -4.74 1.36 -13.42
CA GLN A 146 -5.88 0.44 -13.34
C GLN A 146 -6.75 0.73 -12.12
N ALA A 147 -6.14 1.07 -10.99
CA ALA A 147 -6.82 1.28 -9.73
C ALA A 147 -5.95 2.07 -8.74
N ILE A 148 -6.59 2.54 -7.66
CA ILE A 148 -5.93 3.06 -6.47
C ILE A 148 -6.33 2.17 -5.30
N VAL A 149 -5.35 1.74 -4.49
CA VAL A 149 -5.55 0.99 -3.25
C VAL A 149 -5.11 1.85 -2.08
N PHE A 150 -6.00 2.06 -1.11
CA PHE A 150 -5.66 2.78 0.11
C PHE A 150 -5.40 1.82 1.28
N GLY A 151 -4.27 2.03 1.93
CA GLY A 151 -3.99 1.59 3.28
C GLY A 151 -4.66 2.50 4.32
N ALA A 152 -4.16 2.48 5.54
CA ALA A 152 -4.64 3.35 6.59
C ALA A 152 -4.21 4.81 6.33
N LEU A 153 -5.16 5.73 6.41
CA LEU A 153 -4.94 7.17 6.49
C LEU A 153 -5.24 7.60 7.94
N SER A 154 -4.36 7.18 8.86
CA SER A 154 -4.60 7.26 10.29
C SER A 154 -4.22 8.61 10.88
N GLY A 155 -4.90 8.99 12.00
CA GLY A 155 -4.60 10.22 12.72
C GLY A 155 -5.08 11.51 12.06
N SER A 156 -5.90 11.42 11.01
CA SER A 156 -6.63 12.55 10.46
C SER A 156 -7.74 12.93 11.45
N GLY A 157 -7.64 14.11 12.05
CA GLY A 157 -8.68 14.66 12.93
C GLY A 157 -9.92 15.14 12.15
N GLU A 158 -11.03 15.39 12.86
CA GLU A 158 -12.18 16.10 12.29
C GLU A 158 -11.77 17.51 11.88
N ASP A 159 -12.29 17.98 10.74
CA ASP A 159 -12.14 19.40 10.36
C ASP A 159 -12.89 20.30 11.33
N SER A 160 -12.25 21.41 11.73
CA SER A 160 -12.82 22.34 12.72
C SER A 160 -13.95 23.21 12.16
N TYR A 161 -14.03 23.39 10.86
CA TYR A 161 -15.02 24.23 10.18
C TYR A 161 -16.19 23.41 9.63
N ASP A 162 -15.93 22.27 9.02
CA ASP A 162 -16.95 21.39 8.47
C ASP A 162 -16.65 19.92 8.77
N LYS A 163 -17.34 19.38 9.75
CA LYS A 163 -17.19 17.97 10.15
C LYS A 163 -17.54 16.95 9.05
N ARG A 164 -18.21 17.39 7.98
CA ARG A 164 -18.49 16.55 6.80
C ARG A 164 -17.30 16.46 5.86
N TYR A 165 -16.34 17.34 6.01
CA TYR A 165 -15.10 17.35 5.25
C TYR A 165 -14.10 16.40 5.89
N ASP A 166 -14.21 15.13 5.53
CA ASP A 166 -13.39 14.04 6.03
C ASP A 166 -12.58 13.36 4.90
N VAL A 167 -11.69 12.48 5.27
CA VAL A 167 -10.88 11.70 4.33
C VAL A 167 -11.75 10.88 3.37
N ALA A 168 -12.88 10.36 3.84
CA ALA A 168 -13.80 9.60 2.99
C ALA A 168 -14.41 10.47 1.88
N THR A 169 -14.71 11.73 2.19
CA THR A 169 -15.18 12.72 1.21
C THR A 169 -14.11 13.01 0.16
N VAL A 170 -12.86 13.23 0.60
CA VAL A 170 -11.72 13.45 -0.31
C VAL A 170 -11.50 12.27 -1.25
N ILE A 171 -11.56 11.04 -0.75
CA ILE A 171 -11.40 9.83 -1.57
C ILE A 171 -12.53 9.67 -2.58
N ARG A 172 -13.79 9.99 -2.20
CA ARG A 172 -14.92 9.97 -3.16
C ARG A 172 -14.73 11.01 -4.27
N GLN A 173 -14.24 12.19 -3.94
CA GLN A 173 -13.93 13.24 -4.93
C GLN A 173 -12.81 12.78 -5.87
N LEU A 174 -11.76 12.15 -5.35
CA LEU A 174 -10.69 11.58 -6.18
C LEU A 174 -11.23 10.53 -7.16
N HIS A 175 -12.13 9.63 -6.69
CA HIS A 175 -12.79 8.68 -7.58
C HIS A 175 -13.56 9.37 -8.71
N GLN A 176 -14.36 10.40 -8.37
CA GLN A 176 -15.10 11.16 -9.37
C GLN A 176 -14.20 11.88 -10.38
N LEU A 177 -13.07 12.42 -9.90
CA LEU A 177 -12.11 13.15 -10.71
C LEU A 177 -11.34 12.24 -11.67
N THR A 178 -10.91 11.08 -11.19
CA THR A 178 -10.06 10.16 -11.97
C THR A 178 -10.85 9.12 -12.77
N GLY A 179 -12.05 8.77 -12.33
CA GLY A 179 -12.83 7.64 -12.85
C GLY A 179 -12.24 6.28 -12.48
N LEU A 180 -11.11 6.23 -11.75
CA LEU A 180 -10.46 4.99 -11.36
C LEU A 180 -11.24 4.29 -10.24
N PRO A 181 -11.35 2.96 -10.25
CA PRO A 181 -11.83 2.23 -9.10
C PRO A 181 -10.86 2.41 -7.92
N ILE A 182 -11.42 2.60 -6.74
CA ILE A 182 -10.68 2.76 -5.50
C ILE A 182 -11.02 1.60 -4.57
N TYR A 183 -9.97 0.98 -4.03
CA TYR A 183 -10.03 -0.12 -3.08
C TYR A 183 -9.53 0.37 -1.72
N SER A 184 -10.33 0.19 -0.68
CA SER A 184 -10.04 0.63 0.69
C SER A 184 -9.99 -0.57 1.64
N GLY A 185 -9.39 -0.39 2.81
CA GLY A 185 -9.37 -1.43 3.84
C GLY A 185 -8.10 -2.25 3.90
N MET A 186 -7.11 -1.98 3.04
CA MET A 186 -5.82 -2.65 3.14
C MET A 186 -5.20 -2.34 4.50
N ARG A 187 -4.99 -3.38 5.31
CA ARG A 187 -4.35 -3.22 6.63
C ARG A 187 -2.86 -3.01 6.46
N PHE A 188 -2.49 -1.78 6.14
CA PHE A 188 -1.10 -1.36 6.02
C PHE A 188 -0.97 0.13 6.33
N GLY A 189 0.19 0.55 6.84
CA GLY A 189 0.51 1.91 7.23
C GLY A 189 0.92 2.01 8.70
N HIS A 190 0.71 3.17 9.31
CA HIS A 190 1.08 3.45 10.71
C HIS A 190 0.01 2.91 11.69
N ILE A 191 -0.24 1.63 11.62
CA ILE A 191 -1.18 0.88 12.45
C ILE A 191 -0.48 -0.31 13.12
N GLY A 192 -1.05 -0.82 14.20
CA GLY A 192 -0.41 -1.87 15.01
C GLY A 192 -0.26 -3.19 14.26
N GLN A 193 -1.31 -3.65 13.61
CA GLN A 193 -1.31 -4.91 12.85
C GLN A 193 -1.37 -4.59 11.35
N LYS A 194 -0.43 -5.16 10.59
CA LYS A 194 -0.33 -4.87 9.15
C LYS A 194 0.04 -6.08 8.32
N HIS A 195 -0.45 -6.12 7.10
CA HIS A 195 0.03 -7.03 6.07
C HIS A 195 1.45 -6.67 5.63
N SER A 196 2.08 -7.58 4.88
CA SER A 196 3.26 -7.29 4.08
C SER A 196 2.99 -7.72 2.65
N PHE A 197 3.47 -6.95 1.69
CA PHE A 197 3.22 -7.24 0.27
C PHE A 197 4.30 -6.62 -0.62
N PRO A 198 4.54 -7.20 -1.81
CA PRO A 198 5.56 -6.69 -2.71
C PRO A 198 5.10 -5.45 -3.48
N LEU A 199 6.00 -4.46 -3.60
CA LEU A 199 5.93 -3.32 -4.49
C LEU A 199 6.82 -3.58 -5.72
N GLY A 200 6.34 -3.24 -6.90
CA GLY A 200 6.99 -3.59 -8.17
C GLY A 200 6.65 -4.99 -8.67
N ALA A 201 5.71 -5.68 -8.02
CA ALA A 201 5.21 -7.00 -8.39
C ALA A 201 3.91 -6.91 -9.19
N THR A 202 3.60 -7.95 -9.95
CA THR A 202 2.28 -8.13 -10.53
C THR A 202 1.26 -8.32 -9.42
N CYS A 203 0.19 -7.53 -9.44
CA CYS A 203 -0.94 -7.65 -8.53
C CYS A 203 -2.23 -7.83 -9.32
N GLN A 204 -2.98 -8.87 -8.99
CA GLN A 204 -4.35 -9.06 -9.48
C GLN A 204 -5.32 -8.68 -8.36
N ILE A 205 -6.31 -7.83 -8.68
CA ILE A 205 -7.41 -7.48 -7.78
C ILE A 205 -8.67 -8.09 -8.31
N SER A 206 -9.40 -8.80 -7.45
CA SER A 206 -10.73 -9.33 -7.77
C SER A 206 -11.70 -9.05 -6.63
N ALA A 207 -12.94 -8.63 -6.96
CA ALA A 207 -14.00 -8.53 -5.96
C ALA A 207 -14.36 -9.92 -5.44
N ASN A 208 -14.76 -10.00 -4.17
CA ASN A 208 -15.30 -11.21 -3.58
C ASN A 208 -16.83 -11.10 -3.38
N ASN A 209 -17.48 -12.23 -3.14
CA ASN A 209 -18.94 -12.30 -2.99
C ASN A 209 -19.47 -11.68 -1.68
N PHE A 210 -18.62 -11.11 -0.84
CA PHE A 210 -18.94 -10.57 0.48
C PHE A 210 -18.78 -9.05 0.56
N GLY A 211 -18.70 -8.36 -0.58
CA GLY A 211 -18.53 -6.90 -0.65
C GLY A 211 -17.09 -6.42 -0.41
N GLY A 212 -16.14 -7.35 -0.31
CA GLY A 212 -14.71 -7.08 -0.22
C GLY A 212 -13.98 -7.46 -1.51
N TYR A 213 -12.65 -7.61 -1.40
CA TYR A 213 -11.79 -7.96 -2.52
C TYR A 213 -10.60 -8.79 -2.08
N GLN A 214 -9.94 -9.40 -3.06
CA GLN A 214 -8.68 -10.12 -2.88
C GLN A 214 -7.59 -9.49 -3.74
N LEU A 215 -6.39 -9.40 -3.18
CA LEU A 215 -5.15 -9.09 -3.86
C LEU A 215 -4.34 -10.38 -3.98
N VAL A 216 -3.88 -10.70 -5.19
CA VAL A 216 -2.96 -11.82 -5.42
C VAL A 216 -1.72 -11.26 -6.10
N PHE A 217 -0.56 -11.50 -5.48
CA PHE A 217 0.73 -11.03 -5.96
C PHE A 217 1.54 -12.16 -6.57
N SER A 218 2.25 -11.86 -7.66
CA SER A 218 3.19 -12.75 -8.34
C SER A 218 4.38 -11.96 -8.90
N ASP A 219 5.34 -12.67 -9.49
CA ASP A 219 6.49 -12.09 -10.20
C ASP A 219 7.39 -11.20 -9.33
N TYR A 220 7.68 -11.65 -8.12
CA TYR A 220 8.61 -10.98 -7.21
C TYR A 220 9.58 -11.97 -6.55
N PRO A 221 10.76 -11.53 -6.11
CA PRO A 221 11.73 -12.41 -5.48
C PRO A 221 11.25 -12.88 -4.10
N THR A 222 11.39 -14.18 -3.87
CA THR A 222 11.16 -14.83 -2.58
C THR A 222 12.43 -15.52 -2.10
N ILE A 223 12.45 -15.90 -0.83
CA ILE A 223 13.51 -16.73 -0.24
C ILE A 223 12.93 -18.09 0.14
N GLU A 224 13.79 -19.08 0.28
CA GLU A 224 13.37 -20.42 0.72
C GLU A 224 12.75 -20.34 2.12
N SER A 225 11.67 -21.11 2.35
CA SER A 225 10.91 -21.06 3.60
C SER A 225 11.71 -21.52 4.81
N ASP A 226 12.66 -22.43 4.62
CA ASP A 226 13.58 -22.93 5.66
C ASP A 226 14.70 -21.94 6.00
N ALA A 227 14.89 -20.90 5.19
CA ALA A 227 15.81 -19.80 5.47
C ALA A 227 15.31 -18.82 6.54
N ILE A 228 14.03 -18.93 6.97
CA ILE A 228 13.44 -18.06 8.00
C ILE A 228 13.00 -18.90 9.20
N TYR A 229 13.54 -18.57 10.36
CA TYR A 229 12.99 -19.03 11.63
C TYR A 229 11.89 -18.06 12.09
N VAL A 230 10.66 -18.33 11.62
CA VAL A 230 9.50 -17.43 11.80
C VAL A 230 9.19 -17.21 13.26
N GLU A 231 9.22 -18.26 14.11
CA GLU A 231 8.97 -18.18 15.55
C GLU A 231 9.99 -17.28 16.25
N GLY A 232 11.21 -17.21 15.76
CA GLY A 232 12.26 -16.32 16.28
C GLY A 232 11.95 -14.84 16.12
N LEU A 233 11.05 -14.46 15.22
CA LEU A 233 10.69 -13.06 15.02
C LEU A 233 9.91 -12.44 16.19
N TRP A 234 9.34 -13.26 17.08
CA TRP A 234 8.57 -12.80 18.23
C TRP A 234 8.85 -13.52 19.55
N GLN A 235 9.82 -14.43 19.57
CA GLN A 235 10.29 -15.02 20.84
C GLN A 235 11.23 -14.00 21.51
N SER A 236 10.88 -13.61 22.73
CA SER A 236 11.78 -12.82 23.57
C SER A 236 13.07 -13.62 23.82
N VAL A 237 14.20 -13.00 23.56
CA VAL A 237 15.50 -13.50 24.03
C VAL A 237 15.55 -13.44 25.54
#